data_1534443501f86fb106b3806c772371be
#
_entry.id   1534443501f86fb106b3806c772371be
#
_cell.length_a   1.000
_cell.length_b   1.000
_cell.length_c   1.000
_cell.angle_alpha   90.00
_cell.angle_beta   90.00
_cell.angle_gamma   90.00
#
_symmetry.space_group_name_H-M   'P 1'
#
loop_
_entity.id
_entity.type
_entity.pdbx_description
1 polymer ?
#
loop_
_entity_poly.entity_id
_entity_poly.type
_entity_poly.pdbx_seq_one_letter_code
_entity_poly.pdbx_strand_id
1 'polypeptide(L)'
;MQYIWRYLRKHPKLLFLDFLGAFFFVLVNLGLPTILARMVDEAILPHDVSRHYYWSVIMFLVILAGVAGRILLSYTASKLTTEMIREMRNDLYDKIQQFSHHEYEQIGISSLVTRLTSDAFALMQFADQSLRLGMITPFMIASSMVMILVTSPSLAWLILLAVPPQAISIWFLARKSTPLSKQQQKTLDKINQYARENLSGLRVIRAFAREDFQEERFDQQNQSYTETSSRLFKLMGWANPLFVHILIWMIVAIVWFALEPIAQGSLQVGNLVAFVEYAFHALFSFMLFANLFMMYPRTAVSAARLQEVMDLPISIDPNPNGVTETETKGYLSFENVTFAYPGETESPVLHNISFEVKPGQTIAFIGSTGSGKSSLVQLIPRFYDVTLGKILVDGVDVRDYNLKALRQKIGFIPQKSLLFTGTIGDNLRYGKWNASEGELEKASDISQAREFIHSRSERYEAFLEEGGSNLSGGQKQRLSIARAVVKRPDIYIFDDSFSALDYKTDAQLRKRLKEVTQDAAVLIVAQRVGTIMNADQIIVLNKGEIVGRGTHQELMASNEIYRDIANSQLKQASLDEEAM
;
A
#
# COMPACT_ATOMS: atom_id res chain seq x y z
N MET A 1 15.81 -2.05 9.31
CA MET A 1 16.70 -0.85 9.25
C MET A 1 17.68 -0.88 8.09
N GLN A 2 18.26 -2.01 7.72
CA GLN A 2 19.07 -2.14 6.50
C GLN A 2 18.32 -1.65 5.25
N TYR A 3 16.99 -1.84 5.20
CA TYR A 3 16.12 -1.39 4.11
C TYR A 3 16.16 0.14 3.92
N ILE A 4 16.00 0.95 4.99
CA ILE A 4 16.11 2.41 4.93
C ILE A 4 17.53 2.83 4.49
N TRP A 5 18.54 2.21 5.10
CA TRP A 5 19.93 2.54 4.83
C TRP A 5 20.37 2.25 3.39
N ARG A 6 19.77 1.25 2.74
CA ARG A 6 19.99 0.93 1.33
C ARG A 6 19.66 2.11 0.40
N TYR A 7 18.55 2.83 0.68
CA TYR A 7 18.15 3.98 -0.12
C TYR A 7 18.95 5.24 0.23
N LEU A 8 19.18 5.51 1.50
CA LEU A 8 19.97 6.68 1.92
C LEU A 8 21.40 6.66 1.34
N ARG A 9 22.00 5.49 1.26
CA ARG A 9 23.35 5.32 0.67
C ARG A 9 23.44 5.67 -0.82
N LYS A 10 22.36 5.72 -1.54
CA LYS A 10 22.33 6.15 -2.93
C LYS A 10 22.66 7.65 -3.09
N HIS A 11 22.55 8.45 -2.02
CA HIS A 11 22.74 9.90 -2.01
C HIS A 11 23.91 10.35 -1.10
N PRO A 12 25.16 9.91 -1.34
CA PRO A 12 26.26 10.15 -0.42
C PRO A 12 26.62 11.63 -0.25
N LYS A 13 26.43 12.46 -1.29
CA LYS A 13 26.67 13.91 -1.22
C LYS A 13 25.72 14.62 -0.26
N LEU A 14 24.43 14.26 -0.30
CA LEU A 14 23.43 14.83 0.60
C LEU A 14 23.65 14.37 2.04
N LEU A 15 24.02 13.10 2.27
CA LEU A 15 24.39 12.57 3.59
C LEU A 15 25.60 13.32 4.18
N PHE A 16 26.61 13.62 3.36
CA PHE A 16 27.77 14.39 3.82
C PHE A 16 27.38 15.82 4.20
N LEU A 17 26.55 16.48 3.39
CA LEU A 17 26.06 17.83 3.70
C LEU A 17 25.17 17.85 4.96
N ASP A 18 24.38 16.82 5.17
CA ASP A 18 23.56 16.65 6.37
C ASP A 18 24.43 16.51 7.63
N PHE A 19 25.45 15.66 7.55
CA PHE A 19 26.47 15.53 8.59
C PHE A 19 27.18 16.85 8.88
N LEU A 20 27.57 17.59 7.84
CA LEU A 20 28.23 18.89 7.98
C LEU A 20 27.31 19.92 8.65
N GLY A 21 26.02 19.94 8.27
CA GLY A 21 25.01 20.78 8.91
C GLY A 21 24.81 20.44 10.39
N ALA A 22 24.76 19.14 10.74
CA ALA A 22 24.69 18.68 12.12
C ALA A 22 25.93 19.07 12.92
N PHE A 23 27.11 18.91 12.34
CA PHE A 23 28.39 19.32 12.97
C PHE A 23 28.43 20.81 13.28
N PHE A 24 28.12 21.67 12.31
CA PHE A 24 28.08 23.12 12.54
C PHE A 24 27.02 23.50 13.59
N PHE A 25 25.86 22.86 13.57
CA PHE A 25 24.84 23.09 14.57
C PHE A 25 25.32 22.77 15.98
N VAL A 26 25.99 21.62 16.18
CA VAL A 26 26.54 21.24 17.50
C VAL A 26 27.64 22.18 17.93
N LEU A 27 28.56 22.52 17.00
CA LEU A 27 29.67 23.42 17.27
C LEU A 27 29.20 24.80 17.74
N VAL A 28 28.13 25.32 17.17
CA VAL A 28 27.54 26.60 17.59
C VAL A 28 26.84 26.49 18.94
N ASN A 29 26.07 25.46 19.18
CA ASN A 29 25.36 25.28 20.45
C ASN A 29 26.31 25.14 21.65
N LEU A 30 27.49 24.57 21.47
CA LEU A 30 28.53 24.50 22.50
C LEU A 30 29.49 25.70 22.47
N GLY A 31 29.69 26.30 21.33
CA GLY A 31 30.52 27.49 21.18
C GLY A 31 29.92 28.74 21.84
N LEU A 32 28.59 28.90 21.76
CA LEU A 32 27.90 30.04 22.38
C LEU A 32 28.13 30.13 23.91
N PRO A 33 27.94 29.07 24.71
CA PRO A 33 28.27 29.09 26.14
C PRO A 33 29.78 29.38 26.38
N THR A 34 30.66 28.85 25.54
CA THR A 34 32.10 29.12 25.66
C THR A 34 32.42 30.60 25.46
N ILE A 35 31.84 31.24 24.45
CA ILE A 35 32.03 32.67 24.16
C ILE A 35 31.41 33.49 25.28
N LEU A 36 30.21 33.12 25.78
CA LEU A 36 29.58 33.80 26.90
C LEU A 36 30.45 33.74 28.17
N ALA A 37 31.04 32.58 28.46
CA ALA A 37 31.95 32.43 29.57
C ALA A 37 33.12 33.43 29.50
N ARG A 38 33.78 33.47 28.32
CA ARG A 38 34.89 34.43 28.10
C ARG A 38 34.41 35.88 28.16
N MET A 39 33.24 36.19 27.66
CA MET A 39 32.66 37.53 27.74
C MET A 39 32.41 37.95 29.19
N VAL A 40 31.93 37.03 30.03
CA VAL A 40 31.75 37.30 31.47
C VAL A 40 33.09 37.53 32.14
N ASP A 41 34.05 36.61 31.94
CA ASP A 41 35.32 36.62 32.69
C ASP A 41 36.31 37.68 32.23
N GLU A 42 36.37 37.99 30.90
CA GLU A 42 37.35 38.88 30.31
C GLU A 42 36.83 40.30 30.02
N ALA A 43 35.50 40.49 29.93
CA ALA A 43 34.92 41.78 29.55
C ALA A 43 33.98 42.37 30.60
N ILE A 44 33.01 41.58 31.11
CA ILE A 44 31.97 42.07 32.03
C ILE A 44 32.58 42.32 33.43
N LEU A 45 33.21 41.29 34.03
CA LEU A 45 33.78 41.40 35.36
C LEU A 45 34.91 42.44 35.46
N PRO A 46 35.84 42.52 34.47
CA PRO A 46 36.87 43.58 34.48
C PRO A 46 36.38 44.93 33.98
N HIS A 47 35.13 45.09 33.55
CA HIS A 47 34.56 46.31 32.94
C HIS A 47 35.28 46.77 31.66
N ASP A 48 35.85 45.82 30.86
CA ASP A 48 36.55 46.13 29.60
C ASP A 48 35.56 46.21 28.41
N VAL A 49 35.18 47.42 28.06
CA VAL A 49 34.26 47.72 26.95
C VAL A 49 34.78 47.24 25.59
N SER A 50 36.12 47.31 25.38
CA SER A 50 36.73 46.90 24.12
C SER A 50 36.60 45.38 23.88
N ARG A 51 36.90 44.60 24.92
CA ARG A 51 36.72 43.14 24.89
C ARG A 51 35.22 42.72 24.80
N HIS A 52 34.34 43.53 25.40
CA HIS A 52 32.89 43.31 25.27
C HIS A 52 32.46 43.36 23.78
N TYR A 53 32.83 44.41 23.05
CA TYR A 53 32.52 44.51 21.61
C TYR A 53 33.17 43.39 20.80
N TYR A 54 34.39 43.01 21.09
CA TYR A 54 35.10 41.91 20.41
C TYR A 54 34.32 40.57 20.56
N TRP A 55 34.00 40.16 21.78
CA TRP A 55 33.26 38.92 22.01
C TRP A 55 31.82 38.98 21.50
N SER A 56 31.17 40.13 21.51
CA SER A 56 29.84 40.31 20.94
C SER A 56 29.81 40.09 19.43
N VAL A 57 30.80 40.60 18.71
CA VAL A 57 30.93 40.38 17.25
C VAL A 57 31.18 38.90 16.95
N ILE A 58 32.07 38.25 17.70
CA ILE A 58 32.35 36.83 17.52
C ILE A 58 31.07 36.03 17.78
N MET A 59 30.35 36.31 18.85
CA MET A 59 29.10 35.65 19.18
C MET A 59 28.07 35.80 18.05
N PHE A 60 27.92 36.99 17.50
CA PHE A 60 27.04 37.26 16.37
C PHE A 60 27.43 36.44 15.10
N LEU A 61 28.70 36.36 14.76
CA LEU A 61 29.19 35.56 13.63
C LEU A 61 28.95 34.08 13.84
N VAL A 62 29.15 33.58 15.05
CA VAL A 62 28.89 32.17 15.42
C VAL A 62 27.40 31.87 15.33
N ILE A 63 26.50 32.76 15.78
CA ILE A 63 25.06 32.59 15.61
C ILE A 63 24.68 32.49 14.14
N LEU A 64 25.22 33.38 13.27
CA LEU A 64 24.95 33.32 11.83
C LEU A 64 25.42 32.00 11.23
N ALA A 65 26.60 31.50 11.61
CA ALA A 65 27.07 30.17 11.17
C ALA A 65 26.17 29.05 11.65
N GLY A 66 25.62 29.13 12.87
CA GLY A 66 24.65 28.18 13.42
C GLY A 66 23.35 28.16 12.67
N VAL A 67 22.82 29.34 12.35
CA VAL A 67 21.59 29.46 11.55
C VAL A 67 21.79 28.84 10.16
N ALA A 68 22.90 29.13 9.51
CA ALA A 68 23.25 28.54 8.23
C ALA A 68 23.37 27.01 8.30
N GLY A 69 24.07 26.49 9.34
CA GLY A 69 24.16 25.04 9.60
C GLY A 69 22.81 24.40 9.84
N ARG A 70 21.91 25.05 10.59
CA ARG A 70 20.56 24.54 10.84
C ARG A 70 19.70 24.52 9.59
N ILE A 71 19.80 25.55 8.76
CA ILE A 71 19.09 25.61 7.46
C ILE A 71 19.62 24.50 6.54
N LEU A 72 20.93 24.33 6.46
CA LEU A 72 21.56 23.27 5.66
C LEU A 72 21.08 21.89 6.10
N LEU A 73 21.15 21.58 7.39
CA LEU A 73 20.66 20.32 7.97
C LEU A 73 19.19 20.09 7.65
N SER A 74 18.35 21.10 7.86
CA SER A 74 16.92 20.99 7.61
C SER A 74 16.61 20.72 6.13
N TYR A 75 17.31 21.40 5.23
CA TYR A 75 17.16 21.23 3.79
C TYR A 75 17.63 19.85 3.33
N THR A 76 18.81 19.42 3.76
CA THR A 76 19.40 18.13 3.35
C THR A 76 18.62 16.96 3.91
N ALA A 77 18.24 16.98 5.18
CA ALA A 77 17.40 15.94 5.79
C ALA A 77 16.05 15.80 5.05
N SER A 78 15.36 16.92 4.81
CA SER A 78 14.08 16.90 4.08
C SER A 78 14.23 16.38 2.66
N LYS A 79 15.27 16.80 1.94
CA LYS A 79 15.52 16.33 0.57
C LYS A 79 15.88 14.85 0.53
N LEU A 80 16.75 14.39 1.42
CA LEU A 80 17.12 12.97 1.54
C LEU A 80 15.91 12.08 1.81
N THR A 81 15.08 12.46 2.77
CA THR A 81 13.90 11.68 3.13
C THR A 81 12.85 11.65 2.02
N THR A 82 12.67 12.77 1.31
CA THR A 82 11.73 12.86 0.19
C THR A 82 12.20 12.01 -1.00
N GLU A 83 13.49 12.07 -1.35
CA GLU A 83 14.04 11.23 -2.43
C GLU A 83 14.00 9.75 -2.05
N MET A 84 14.39 9.40 -0.84
CA MET A 84 14.32 8.04 -0.32
C MET A 84 12.91 7.46 -0.44
N ILE A 85 11.89 8.19 0.02
CA ILE A 85 10.51 7.68 -0.01
C ILE A 85 9.96 7.59 -1.43
N ARG A 86 10.34 8.54 -2.31
CA ARG A 86 9.96 8.50 -3.72
C ARG A 86 10.50 7.24 -4.39
N GLU A 87 11.81 6.98 -4.27
CA GLU A 87 12.44 5.79 -4.85
C GLU A 87 11.85 4.50 -4.28
N MET A 88 11.69 4.44 -2.95
CA MET A 88 11.12 3.29 -2.27
C MET A 88 9.70 2.96 -2.76
N ARG A 89 8.84 3.99 -2.92
CA ARG A 89 7.48 3.81 -3.44
C ARG A 89 7.47 3.39 -4.89
N ASN A 90 8.36 3.92 -5.71
CA ASN A 90 8.48 3.52 -7.11
C ASN A 90 8.90 2.05 -7.21
N ASP A 91 9.99 1.66 -6.54
CA ASP A 91 10.46 0.27 -6.54
C ASP A 91 9.37 -0.70 -6.04
N LEU A 92 8.63 -0.30 -4.98
CA LEU A 92 7.52 -1.09 -4.43
C LEU A 92 6.36 -1.19 -5.41
N TYR A 93 5.98 -0.09 -6.05
CA TYR A 93 4.91 -0.06 -7.04
C TYR A 93 5.26 -0.89 -8.28
N ASP A 94 6.49 -0.77 -8.79
CA ASP A 94 6.99 -1.55 -9.92
C ASP A 94 6.98 -3.05 -9.61
N LYS A 95 7.34 -3.42 -8.38
CA LYS A 95 7.28 -4.81 -7.92
C LYS A 95 5.84 -5.32 -7.86
N ILE A 96 4.91 -4.52 -7.32
CA ILE A 96 3.48 -4.85 -7.24
C ILE A 96 2.87 -5.02 -8.64
N GLN A 97 3.26 -4.19 -9.61
CA GLN A 97 2.78 -4.33 -11.00
C GLN A 97 3.22 -5.64 -11.68
N GLN A 98 4.27 -6.28 -11.19
CA GLN A 98 4.75 -7.56 -11.69
C GLN A 98 4.06 -8.76 -11.05
N PHE A 99 3.28 -8.56 -9.98
CA PHE A 99 2.58 -9.63 -9.29
C PHE A 99 1.54 -10.30 -10.17
N SER A 100 1.41 -11.60 -10.02
CA SER A 100 0.30 -12.39 -10.53
C SER A 100 -0.92 -12.27 -9.61
N HIS A 101 -2.00 -12.91 -9.99
CA HIS A 101 -3.22 -12.93 -9.17
C HIS A 101 -2.98 -13.59 -7.81
N HIS A 102 -2.10 -14.59 -7.75
CA HIS A 102 -1.73 -15.30 -6.54
C HIS A 102 -1.09 -14.39 -5.47
N GLU A 103 -0.08 -13.58 -5.84
CA GLU A 103 0.56 -12.67 -4.89
C GLU A 103 -0.41 -11.57 -4.40
N TYR A 104 -1.32 -11.10 -5.28
CA TYR A 104 -2.37 -10.17 -4.86
C TYR A 104 -3.33 -10.78 -3.85
N GLU A 105 -3.71 -12.05 -4.00
CA GLU A 105 -4.58 -12.76 -3.04
C GLU A 105 -3.86 -13.04 -1.74
N GLN A 106 -2.59 -13.46 -1.80
CA GLN A 106 -1.77 -13.78 -0.62
C GLN A 106 -1.59 -12.58 0.31
N ILE A 107 -1.31 -11.39 -0.23
CA ILE A 107 -1.06 -10.19 0.59
C ILE A 107 -2.36 -9.41 0.85
N GLY A 108 -3.26 -9.38 -0.11
CA GLY A 108 -4.49 -8.61 -0.12
C GLY A 108 -4.29 -7.15 -0.55
N ILE A 109 -5.20 -6.63 -1.39
CA ILE A 109 -5.13 -5.29 -1.98
C ILE A 109 -5.06 -4.20 -0.90
N SER A 110 -5.88 -4.28 0.16
CA SER A 110 -5.90 -3.30 1.25
C SER A 110 -4.57 -3.24 2.00
N SER A 111 -3.90 -4.40 2.16
CA SER A 111 -2.58 -4.49 2.78
C SER A 111 -1.49 -3.87 1.89
N LEU A 112 -1.53 -4.09 0.57
CA LEU A 112 -0.61 -3.48 -0.40
C LEU A 112 -0.76 -1.95 -0.41
N VAL A 113 -1.98 -1.42 -0.39
CA VAL A 113 -2.25 0.02 -0.28
C VAL A 113 -1.69 0.59 1.03
N THR A 114 -1.89 -0.10 2.16
CA THR A 114 -1.34 0.32 3.45
C THR A 114 0.19 0.37 3.43
N ARG A 115 0.85 -0.61 2.79
CA ARG A 115 2.31 -0.65 2.63
C ARG A 115 2.83 0.51 1.78
N LEU A 116 2.15 0.84 0.67
CA LEU A 116 2.50 1.99 -0.19
C LEU A 116 2.28 3.35 0.48
N THR A 117 1.38 3.43 1.46
CA THR A 117 0.98 4.69 2.10
C THR A 117 1.51 4.79 3.53
N SER A 118 0.83 4.21 4.49
CA SER A 118 1.08 4.39 5.93
C SER A 118 2.41 3.78 6.40
N ASP A 119 2.76 2.58 5.93
CA ASP A 119 4.02 1.95 6.30
C ASP A 119 5.21 2.70 5.70
N ALA A 120 5.13 3.08 4.43
CA ALA A 120 6.14 3.91 3.77
C ALA A 120 6.30 5.27 4.47
N PHE A 121 5.20 5.90 4.91
CA PHE A 121 5.23 7.15 5.66
C PHE A 121 5.90 6.98 7.04
N ALA A 122 5.65 5.88 7.74
CA ALA A 122 6.32 5.58 9.01
C ALA A 122 7.85 5.46 8.84
N LEU A 123 8.31 4.85 7.74
CA LEU A 123 9.75 4.80 7.42
C LEU A 123 10.31 6.20 7.13
N MET A 124 9.56 7.03 6.38
CA MET A 124 9.95 8.41 6.09
C MET A 124 10.12 9.23 7.38
N GLN A 125 9.14 9.17 8.29
CA GLN A 125 9.21 9.88 9.57
C GLN A 125 10.41 9.45 10.40
N PHE A 126 10.66 8.15 10.49
CA PHE A 126 11.82 7.64 11.22
C PHE A 126 13.15 8.07 10.57
N ALA A 127 13.24 8.04 9.25
CA ALA A 127 14.43 8.49 8.53
C ALA A 127 14.68 9.98 8.75
N ASP A 128 13.64 10.82 8.69
CA ASP A 128 13.74 12.27 8.96
C ASP A 128 14.23 12.53 10.40
N GLN A 129 13.62 11.87 11.39
CA GLN A 129 14.05 12.00 12.79
C GLN A 129 15.47 11.45 13.00
N SER A 130 15.85 10.38 12.32
CA SER A 130 17.21 9.82 12.41
C SER A 130 18.26 10.74 11.81
N LEU A 131 17.98 11.41 10.70
CA LEU A 131 18.89 12.39 10.09
C LEU A 131 19.00 13.66 10.93
N ARG A 132 17.90 14.15 11.50
CA ARG A 132 17.89 15.37 12.32
C ARG A 132 18.40 15.12 13.73
N LEU A 133 17.74 14.23 14.49
CA LEU A 133 18.05 13.99 15.91
C LEU A 133 19.13 12.91 16.08
N GLY A 134 19.05 11.85 15.27
CA GLY A 134 19.98 10.73 15.37
C GLY A 134 21.42 11.10 15.05
N MET A 135 21.66 12.13 14.22
CA MET A 135 23.00 12.67 13.99
C MET A 135 23.40 13.70 15.05
N ILE A 136 22.53 14.67 15.35
CA ILE A 136 22.86 15.74 16.29
C ILE A 136 23.14 15.20 17.70
N THR A 137 22.27 14.31 18.22
CA THR A 137 22.29 13.96 19.64
C THR A 137 23.54 13.21 20.11
N PRO A 138 24.09 12.21 19.40
CA PRO A 138 25.35 11.57 19.78
C PRO A 138 26.52 12.54 19.77
N PHE A 139 26.61 13.43 18.76
CA PHE A 139 27.65 14.47 18.70
C PHE A 139 27.49 15.46 19.84
N MET A 140 26.26 15.89 20.14
CA MET A 140 26.00 16.82 21.24
C MET A 140 26.40 16.22 22.59
N ILE A 141 26.03 14.96 22.85
CA ILE A 141 26.41 14.27 24.10
C ILE A 141 27.93 14.15 24.21
N ALA A 142 28.60 13.65 23.17
CA ALA A 142 30.05 13.45 23.18
C ALA A 142 30.80 14.79 23.34
N SER A 143 30.42 15.80 22.55
CA SER A 143 31.08 17.13 22.59
C SER A 143 30.78 17.86 23.91
N SER A 144 29.55 17.79 24.44
CA SER A 144 29.23 18.36 25.76
C SER A 144 30.06 17.70 26.86
N MET A 145 30.24 16.36 26.83
CA MET A 145 31.07 15.66 27.81
C MET A 145 32.53 16.09 27.74
N VAL A 146 33.08 16.25 26.53
CA VAL A 146 34.44 16.79 26.35
C VAL A 146 34.55 18.22 26.91
N MET A 147 33.61 19.11 26.61
CA MET A 147 33.61 20.49 27.13
C MET A 147 33.48 20.54 28.65
N ILE A 148 32.65 19.67 29.25
CA ILE A 148 32.53 19.54 30.72
C ILE A 148 33.87 19.15 31.35
N LEU A 149 34.56 18.14 30.79
CA LEU A 149 35.86 17.67 31.29
C LEU A 149 36.95 18.70 31.11
N VAL A 150 36.92 19.48 30.05
CA VAL A 150 37.91 20.55 29.81
C VAL A 150 37.68 21.76 30.72
N THR A 151 36.40 22.10 30.95
CA THR A 151 36.04 23.30 31.75
C THR A 151 36.26 23.08 33.25
N SER A 152 35.80 21.94 33.80
CA SER A 152 35.99 21.62 35.24
C SER A 152 35.94 20.11 35.46
N PRO A 153 37.09 19.40 35.47
CA PRO A 153 37.10 17.96 35.78
C PRO A 153 36.59 17.65 37.16
N SER A 154 36.76 18.57 38.13
CA SER A 154 36.33 18.43 39.50
C SER A 154 34.82 18.38 39.69
N LEU A 155 34.03 18.95 38.74
CA LEU A 155 32.56 18.96 38.76
C LEU A 155 31.95 17.92 37.81
N ALA A 156 32.76 17.29 36.95
CA ALA A 156 32.24 16.38 35.90
C ALA A 156 31.47 15.16 36.44
N TRP A 157 31.81 14.67 37.64
CA TRP A 157 31.12 13.56 38.30
C TRP A 157 29.64 13.85 38.60
N LEU A 158 29.24 15.13 38.76
CA LEU A 158 27.83 15.50 38.96
C LEU A 158 26.96 15.12 37.78
N ILE A 159 27.49 15.25 36.56
CA ILE A 159 26.77 14.85 35.33
C ILE A 159 26.58 13.33 35.31
N LEU A 160 27.65 12.58 35.66
CA LEU A 160 27.57 11.12 35.77
C LEU A 160 26.53 10.67 36.81
N LEU A 161 26.35 11.46 37.87
CA LEU A 161 25.33 11.20 38.88
C LEU A 161 23.90 11.49 38.40
N ALA A 162 23.71 12.46 37.48
CA ALA A 162 22.40 12.84 36.94
C ALA A 162 21.90 11.86 35.84
N VAL A 163 22.79 11.19 35.12
CA VAL A 163 22.44 10.26 34.04
C VAL A 163 21.63 9.04 34.51
N PRO A 164 22.02 8.31 35.60
CA PRO A 164 21.26 7.15 36.04
C PRO A 164 19.80 7.45 36.45
N PRO A 165 19.47 8.49 37.24
CA PRO A 165 18.08 8.84 37.54
C PRO A 165 17.27 9.14 36.30
N GLN A 166 17.86 9.82 35.32
CA GLN A 166 17.22 10.11 34.04
C GLN A 166 16.96 8.84 33.25
N ALA A 167 17.95 7.94 33.10
CA ALA A 167 17.80 6.67 32.43
C ALA A 167 16.74 5.78 33.09
N ILE A 168 16.72 5.72 34.43
CA ILE A 168 15.71 4.99 35.21
C ILE A 168 14.32 5.57 34.96
N SER A 169 14.17 6.91 34.93
CA SER A 169 12.90 7.58 34.68
C SER A 169 12.37 7.24 33.26
N ILE A 170 13.21 7.30 32.26
CA ILE A 170 12.87 6.94 30.89
C ILE A 170 12.46 5.45 30.78
N TRP A 171 13.26 4.57 31.37
CA TRP A 171 12.99 3.14 31.40
C TRP A 171 11.67 2.80 32.11
N PHE A 172 11.42 3.40 33.27
CA PHE A 172 10.20 3.20 34.03
C PHE A 172 8.96 3.65 33.25
N LEU A 173 9.01 4.86 32.68
CA LEU A 173 7.92 5.41 31.86
C LEU A 173 7.68 4.55 30.61
N ALA A 174 8.72 4.16 29.90
CA ALA A 174 8.61 3.30 28.72
C ALA A 174 8.00 1.94 29.06
N ARG A 175 8.47 1.30 30.15
CA ARG A 175 7.97 -0.01 30.60
C ARG A 175 6.50 0.03 31.00
N LYS A 176 6.05 1.10 31.66
CA LYS A 176 4.65 1.26 32.10
C LYS A 176 3.72 1.76 30.99
N SER A 177 4.20 2.61 30.08
CA SER A 177 3.38 3.15 28.98
C SER A 177 3.14 2.14 27.87
N THR A 178 4.10 1.25 27.59
CA THR A 178 3.98 0.27 26.49
C THR A 178 2.73 -0.62 26.58
N PRO A 179 2.39 -1.26 27.71
CA PRO A 179 1.17 -2.07 27.80
C PRO A 179 -0.10 -1.23 27.68
N LEU A 180 -0.12 -0.02 28.26
CA LEU A 180 -1.27 0.89 28.13
C LEU A 180 -1.46 1.35 26.68
N SER A 181 -0.39 1.68 25.97
CA SER A 181 -0.44 2.04 24.56
C SER A 181 -0.96 0.88 23.68
N LYS A 182 -0.53 -0.35 23.95
CA LYS A 182 -1.05 -1.54 23.26
C LYS A 182 -2.54 -1.76 23.55
N GLN A 183 -2.98 -1.55 24.77
CA GLN A 183 -4.39 -1.66 25.15
C GLN A 183 -5.23 -0.56 24.49
N GLN A 184 -4.74 0.68 24.49
CA GLN A 184 -5.36 1.82 23.82
C GLN A 184 -5.56 1.51 22.32
N GLN A 185 -4.52 0.99 21.65
CA GLN A 185 -4.61 0.62 20.24
C GLN A 185 -5.67 -0.47 20.01
N LYS A 186 -5.69 -1.53 20.81
CA LYS A 186 -6.71 -2.59 20.71
C LYS A 186 -8.14 -2.07 20.86
N THR A 187 -8.35 -1.12 21.76
CA THR A 187 -9.66 -0.53 21.97
C THR A 187 -10.05 0.40 20.83
N LEU A 188 -9.09 1.16 20.28
CA LEU A 188 -9.29 1.97 19.07
C LEU A 188 -9.65 1.12 17.85
N ASP A 189 -9.00 -0.03 17.69
CA ASP A 189 -9.31 -0.96 16.60
C ASP A 189 -10.74 -1.49 16.69
N LYS A 190 -11.24 -1.77 17.93
CA LYS A 190 -12.64 -2.15 18.16
C LYS A 190 -13.61 -1.01 17.86
N ILE A 191 -13.30 0.24 18.26
CA ILE A 191 -14.11 1.41 17.91
C ILE A 191 -14.21 1.55 16.37
N ASN A 192 -13.10 1.43 15.68
CA ASN A 192 -13.07 1.47 14.22
C ASN A 192 -13.86 0.32 13.58
N GLN A 193 -13.80 -0.88 14.17
CA GLN A 193 -14.60 -2.01 13.72
C GLN A 193 -16.10 -1.72 13.87
N TYR A 194 -16.54 -1.30 15.04
CA TYR A 194 -17.96 -0.99 15.29
C TYR A 194 -18.46 0.17 14.41
N ALA A 195 -17.64 1.21 14.22
CA ALA A 195 -17.99 2.29 13.30
C ALA A 195 -18.18 1.76 11.85
N ARG A 196 -17.29 0.90 11.35
CA ARG A 196 -17.45 0.29 10.03
C ARG A 196 -18.68 -0.61 9.96
N GLU A 197 -18.93 -1.45 10.96
CA GLU A 197 -20.11 -2.31 11.05
C GLU A 197 -21.41 -1.47 11.02
N ASN A 198 -21.44 -0.37 11.79
CA ASN A 198 -22.59 0.51 11.84
C ASN A 198 -22.84 1.23 10.50
N LEU A 199 -21.80 1.76 9.88
CA LEU A 199 -21.93 2.45 8.59
C LEU A 199 -22.33 1.52 7.45
N SER A 200 -21.72 0.34 7.38
CA SER A 200 -22.05 -0.65 6.35
C SER A 200 -23.39 -1.35 6.59
N GLY A 201 -23.77 -1.56 7.85
CA GLY A 201 -25.01 -2.21 8.29
C GLY A 201 -26.18 -1.26 8.56
N LEU A 202 -26.06 0.04 8.23
CA LEU A 202 -27.06 1.06 8.63
C LEU A 202 -28.50 0.69 8.24
N ARG A 203 -28.71 0.12 7.05
CA ARG A 203 -30.04 -0.32 6.60
C ARG A 203 -30.61 -1.44 7.48
N VAL A 204 -29.77 -2.37 7.89
CA VAL A 204 -30.17 -3.48 8.76
C VAL A 204 -30.49 -2.98 10.16
N ILE A 205 -29.63 -2.12 10.72
CA ILE A 205 -29.83 -1.51 12.05
C ILE A 205 -31.16 -0.79 12.11
N ARG A 206 -31.49 0.03 11.10
CA ARG A 206 -32.77 0.77 11.01
C ARG A 206 -33.96 -0.14 10.77
N ALA A 207 -33.81 -1.18 9.92
CA ALA A 207 -34.91 -2.12 9.66
C ALA A 207 -35.32 -2.90 10.90
N PHE A 208 -34.38 -3.15 11.83
CA PHE A 208 -34.62 -3.87 13.07
C PHE A 208 -34.76 -2.94 14.30
N ALA A 209 -34.74 -1.61 14.14
CA ALA A 209 -34.81 -0.59 15.21
C ALA A 209 -33.81 -0.89 16.34
N ARG A 210 -32.53 -1.11 15.98
CA ARG A 210 -31.46 -1.47 16.93
C ARG A 210 -30.41 -0.36 17.12
N GLU A 211 -30.76 0.88 16.90
CA GLU A 211 -29.90 2.05 17.05
C GLU A 211 -29.37 2.15 18.50
N ASP A 212 -30.26 2.08 19.50
CA ASP A 212 -29.88 2.20 20.92
C ASP A 212 -28.90 1.11 21.35
N PHE A 213 -29.08 -0.12 20.86
CA PHE A 213 -28.16 -1.23 21.12
C PHE A 213 -26.76 -0.96 20.54
N GLN A 214 -26.70 -0.40 19.35
CA GLN A 214 -25.40 -0.09 18.72
C GLN A 214 -24.73 1.12 19.37
N GLU A 215 -25.50 2.10 19.81
CA GLU A 215 -25.01 3.27 20.55
C GLU A 215 -24.41 2.83 21.89
N GLU A 216 -25.11 2.02 22.66
CA GLU A 216 -24.62 1.49 23.94
C GLU A 216 -23.32 0.69 23.76
N ARG A 217 -23.27 -0.16 22.72
CA ARG A 217 -22.10 -0.97 22.40
C ARG A 217 -20.90 -0.13 22.00
N PHE A 218 -21.12 0.96 21.24
CA PHE A 218 -20.09 1.92 20.88
C PHE A 218 -19.61 2.69 22.12
N ASP A 219 -20.53 3.18 22.94
CA ASP A 219 -20.21 3.98 24.14
C ASP A 219 -19.38 3.20 25.16
N GLN A 220 -19.70 1.93 25.40
CA GLN A 220 -18.89 1.06 26.26
C GLN A 220 -17.43 0.96 25.81
N GLN A 221 -17.19 0.83 24.48
CA GLN A 221 -15.81 0.80 23.96
C GLN A 221 -15.14 2.17 24.00
N ASN A 222 -15.89 3.24 23.73
CA ASN A 222 -15.41 4.61 23.80
C ASN A 222 -15.02 4.98 25.23
N GLN A 223 -15.80 4.57 26.22
CA GLN A 223 -15.46 4.75 27.63
C GLN A 223 -14.18 3.99 28.01
N SER A 224 -14.06 2.72 27.60
CA SER A 224 -12.84 1.92 27.80
C SER A 224 -11.60 2.55 27.16
N TYR A 225 -11.75 3.11 25.96
CA TYR A 225 -10.68 3.86 25.28
C TYR A 225 -10.31 5.11 26.07
N THR A 226 -11.30 5.87 26.50
CA THR A 226 -11.12 7.11 27.28
C THR A 226 -10.39 6.85 28.60
N GLU A 227 -10.78 5.81 29.34
CA GLU A 227 -10.12 5.43 30.59
C GLU A 227 -8.66 5.02 30.36
N THR A 228 -8.42 4.16 29.36
CA THR A 228 -7.07 3.69 29.02
C THR A 228 -6.19 4.85 28.56
N SER A 229 -6.73 5.73 27.71
CA SER A 229 -6.04 6.94 27.22
C SER A 229 -5.73 7.90 28.38
N SER A 230 -6.68 8.13 29.30
CA SER A 230 -6.49 8.96 30.47
C SER A 230 -5.36 8.44 31.35
N ARG A 231 -5.32 7.12 31.61
CA ARG A 231 -4.22 6.48 32.37
C ARG A 231 -2.88 6.64 31.68
N LEU A 232 -2.84 6.43 30.36
CA LEU A 232 -1.63 6.60 29.57
C LEU A 232 -1.14 8.05 29.59
N PHE A 233 -2.02 9.02 29.32
CA PHE A 233 -1.64 10.43 29.31
C PHE A 233 -1.24 10.97 30.67
N LYS A 234 -1.91 10.53 31.76
CA LYS A 234 -1.48 10.85 33.15
C LYS A 234 -0.06 10.33 33.42
N LEU A 235 0.24 9.10 32.99
CA LEU A 235 1.59 8.53 33.14
C LEU A 235 2.62 9.30 32.30
N MET A 236 2.32 9.58 31.04
CA MET A 236 3.21 10.31 30.14
C MET A 236 3.39 11.77 30.55
N GLY A 237 2.38 12.37 31.20
CA GLY A 237 2.44 13.72 31.76
C GLY A 237 3.51 13.89 32.81
N TRP A 238 3.95 12.83 33.48
CA TRP A 238 5.07 12.87 34.42
C TRP A 238 6.45 12.96 33.75
N ALA A 239 6.56 12.67 32.46
CA ALA A 239 7.86 12.61 31.77
C ALA A 239 8.61 13.95 31.83
N ASN A 240 7.93 15.04 31.45
CA ASN A 240 8.55 16.36 31.43
C ASN A 240 8.86 16.92 32.84
N PRO A 241 7.93 16.86 33.84
CA PRO A 241 8.26 17.24 35.22
C PRO A 241 9.44 16.49 35.84
N LEU A 242 9.51 15.17 35.67
CA LEU A 242 10.64 14.36 36.18
C LEU A 242 11.96 14.81 35.57
N PHE A 243 11.99 14.99 34.23
CA PHE A 243 13.19 15.48 33.54
C PHE A 243 13.62 16.85 34.04
N VAL A 244 12.69 17.81 34.13
CA VAL A 244 12.96 19.17 34.59
C VAL A 244 13.45 19.19 36.04
N HIS A 245 12.88 18.36 36.92
CA HIS A 245 13.33 18.26 38.29
C HIS A 245 14.77 17.73 38.41
N ILE A 246 15.10 16.66 37.68
CA ILE A 246 16.48 16.14 37.65
C ILE A 246 17.45 17.23 37.18
N LEU A 247 17.09 17.97 36.12
CA LEU A 247 17.88 19.07 35.60
C LEU A 247 18.08 20.19 36.65
N ILE A 248 17.00 20.65 37.30
CA ILE A 248 17.06 21.72 38.29
C ILE A 248 17.93 21.30 39.46
N TRP A 249 17.72 20.08 40.02
CA TRP A 249 18.55 19.60 41.11
C TRP A 249 20.02 19.45 40.74
N MET A 250 20.30 19.05 39.51
CA MET A 250 21.67 19.02 38.99
C MET A 250 22.27 20.44 38.95
N ILE A 251 21.53 21.44 38.45
CA ILE A 251 22.00 22.82 38.42
C ILE A 251 22.29 23.34 39.84
N VAL A 252 21.38 23.09 40.79
CA VAL A 252 21.58 23.45 42.21
C VAL A 252 22.83 22.78 42.77
N ALA A 253 23.05 21.50 42.47
CA ALA A 253 24.25 20.79 42.92
C ALA A 253 25.52 21.36 42.29
N ILE A 254 25.50 21.66 40.96
CA ILE A 254 26.65 22.29 40.29
C ILE A 254 27.00 23.62 40.95
N VAL A 255 26.01 24.49 41.19
CA VAL A 255 26.24 25.79 41.81
C VAL A 255 26.78 25.61 43.24
N TRP A 256 26.21 24.66 44.01
CA TRP A 256 26.66 24.39 45.39
C TRP A 256 28.10 23.91 45.44
N PHE A 257 28.48 22.93 44.63
CA PHE A 257 29.84 22.39 44.62
C PHE A 257 30.87 23.29 43.90
N ALA A 258 30.39 24.27 43.09
CA ALA A 258 31.25 25.25 42.45
C ALA A 258 31.73 26.39 43.40
N LEU A 259 31.05 26.59 44.53
CA LEU A 259 31.37 27.68 45.49
C LEU A 259 32.83 27.64 45.96
N GLU A 260 33.33 26.47 46.36
CA GLU A 260 34.68 26.30 46.86
C GLU A 260 35.73 26.52 45.76
N PRO A 261 35.66 25.90 44.54
CA PRO A 261 36.57 26.19 43.43
C PRO A 261 36.59 27.66 42.99
N ILE A 262 35.42 28.33 43.02
CA ILE A 262 35.37 29.78 42.71
C ILE A 262 36.05 30.59 43.81
N ALA A 263 35.82 30.31 45.11
CA ALA A 263 36.45 31.00 46.20
C ALA A 263 37.99 30.84 46.24
N GLN A 264 38.47 29.67 45.79
CA GLN A 264 39.90 29.39 45.64
C GLN A 264 40.52 29.96 44.32
N GLY A 265 39.71 30.57 43.44
CA GLY A 265 40.16 31.10 42.15
C GLY A 265 40.49 30.04 41.10
N SER A 266 40.20 28.76 41.36
CA SER A 266 40.46 27.67 40.41
C SER A 266 39.36 27.48 39.34
N LEU A 267 38.18 28.08 39.55
CA LEU A 267 37.08 28.14 38.58
C LEU A 267 36.59 29.59 38.45
N GLN A 268 36.50 30.07 37.21
CA GLN A 268 35.94 31.40 36.91
C GLN A 268 34.40 31.32 36.81
N VAL A 269 33.74 32.46 37.09
CA VAL A 269 32.26 32.53 37.10
C VAL A 269 31.67 32.27 35.70
N GLY A 270 32.31 32.80 34.65
CA GLY A 270 31.89 32.52 33.26
C GLY A 270 31.95 31.03 32.90
N ASN A 271 33.03 30.36 33.35
CA ASN A 271 33.20 28.93 33.18
C ASN A 271 32.08 28.10 33.88
N LEU A 272 31.58 28.55 35.06
CA LEU A 272 30.43 27.93 35.72
C LEU A 272 29.16 28.05 34.85
N VAL A 273 28.92 29.24 34.25
CA VAL A 273 27.75 29.43 33.35
C VAL A 273 27.83 28.49 32.17
N ALA A 274 29.01 28.40 31.50
CA ALA A 274 29.19 27.48 30.37
C ALA A 274 29.03 26.00 30.79
N PHE A 275 29.53 25.62 31.96
CA PHE A 275 29.38 24.24 32.49
C PHE A 275 27.93 23.85 32.68
N VAL A 276 27.09 24.74 33.20
CA VAL A 276 25.63 24.52 33.36
C VAL A 276 24.97 24.31 32.02
N GLU A 277 25.31 25.11 30.99
CA GLU A 277 24.78 24.98 29.64
C GLU A 277 25.23 23.67 28.98
N TYR A 278 26.49 23.25 29.12
CA TYR A 278 26.96 21.96 28.59
C TYR A 278 26.24 20.78 29.25
N ALA A 279 26.02 20.86 30.59
CA ALA A 279 25.28 19.87 31.31
C ALA A 279 23.82 19.79 30.87
N PHE A 280 23.18 20.94 30.59
CA PHE A 280 21.85 21.01 30.02
C PHE A 280 21.81 20.34 28.66
N HIS A 281 22.71 20.69 27.73
CA HIS A 281 22.78 20.12 26.39
C HIS A 281 23.02 18.60 26.41
N ALA A 282 23.87 18.10 27.30
CA ALA A 282 24.13 16.68 27.46
C ALA A 282 22.87 15.90 27.86
N LEU A 283 22.19 16.33 28.94
CA LEU A 283 20.99 15.65 29.47
C LEU A 283 19.79 15.80 28.52
N PHE A 284 19.59 16.97 27.92
CA PHE A 284 18.51 17.21 26.97
C PHE A 284 18.66 16.36 25.71
N SER A 285 19.90 16.26 25.18
CA SER A 285 20.20 15.40 24.03
C SER A 285 19.95 13.92 24.36
N PHE A 286 20.26 13.48 25.56
CA PHE A 286 19.94 12.11 26.00
C PHE A 286 18.43 11.84 25.99
N MET A 287 17.61 12.79 26.43
CA MET A 287 16.14 12.70 26.36
C MET A 287 15.64 12.65 24.91
N LEU A 288 16.16 13.51 24.04
CA LEU A 288 15.78 13.51 22.62
C LEU A 288 16.14 12.20 21.92
N PHE A 289 17.30 11.62 22.25
CA PHE A 289 17.74 10.35 21.69
C PHE A 289 16.83 9.18 22.12
N ALA A 290 16.31 9.22 23.34
CA ALA A 290 15.35 8.22 23.82
C ALA A 290 14.05 8.21 22.99
N ASN A 291 13.59 9.35 22.49
CA ASN A 291 12.41 9.43 21.61
C ASN A 291 12.61 8.66 20.30
N LEU A 292 13.82 8.69 19.74
CA LEU A 292 14.14 7.94 18.52
C LEU A 292 14.01 6.41 18.73
N PHE A 293 14.44 5.91 19.90
CA PHE A 293 14.29 4.50 20.26
C PHE A 293 12.83 4.08 20.41
N MET A 294 11.95 4.97 20.86
CA MET A 294 10.51 4.66 20.95
C MET A 294 9.84 4.51 19.59
N MET A 295 10.33 5.18 18.56
CA MET A 295 9.83 5.03 17.18
C MET A 295 10.31 3.74 16.49
N TYR A 296 11.48 3.22 16.91
CA TYR A 296 12.15 2.09 16.26
C TYR A 296 11.28 0.84 16.10
N PRO A 297 10.58 0.31 17.14
CA PRO A 297 9.83 -0.95 17.01
C PRO A 297 8.72 -0.88 15.94
N ARG A 298 7.97 0.24 15.91
CA ARG A 298 6.92 0.46 14.92
C ARG A 298 7.48 0.51 13.51
N THR A 299 8.55 1.27 13.33
CA THR A 299 9.20 1.41 12.03
C THR A 299 9.82 0.09 11.56
N ALA A 300 10.38 -0.72 12.47
CA ALA A 300 10.93 -2.02 12.15
C ALA A 300 9.86 -2.98 11.60
N VAL A 301 8.65 -2.96 12.16
CA VAL A 301 7.51 -3.75 11.66
C VAL A 301 7.11 -3.28 10.26
N SER A 302 6.97 -1.97 10.04
CA SER A 302 6.64 -1.41 8.72
C SER A 302 7.73 -1.76 7.69
N ALA A 303 9.01 -1.65 8.07
CA ALA A 303 10.13 -2.03 7.19
C ALA A 303 10.10 -3.53 6.82
N ALA A 304 9.78 -4.40 7.76
CA ALA A 304 9.64 -5.84 7.51
C ALA A 304 8.50 -6.13 6.52
N ARG A 305 7.36 -5.44 6.64
CA ARG A 305 6.24 -5.58 5.70
C ARG A 305 6.57 -5.13 4.29
N LEU A 306 7.31 -4.03 4.13
CA LEU A 306 7.75 -3.58 2.82
C LEU A 306 8.76 -4.56 2.22
N GLN A 307 9.70 -5.04 3.05
CA GLN A 307 10.70 -6.03 2.63
C GLN A 307 10.03 -7.34 2.17
N GLU A 308 9.00 -7.80 2.85
CA GLU A 308 8.20 -8.98 2.48
C GLU A 308 7.67 -8.86 1.03
N VAL A 309 7.12 -7.70 0.63
CA VAL A 309 6.66 -7.47 -0.74
C VAL A 309 7.81 -7.50 -1.74
N MET A 310 8.94 -6.88 -1.39
CA MET A 310 10.11 -6.83 -2.29
C MET A 310 10.75 -8.20 -2.48
N ASP A 311 10.75 -9.04 -1.45
CA ASP A 311 11.36 -10.37 -1.45
C ASP A 311 10.42 -11.46 -1.99
N LEU A 312 9.11 -11.16 -2.12
CA LEU A 312 8.14 -12.12 -2.61
C LEU A 312 8.51 -12.55 -4.05
N PRO A 313 8.70 -13.84 -4.31
CA PRO A 313 8.95 -14.33 -5.65
C PRO A 313 7.73 -14.08 -6.55
N ILE A 314 7.97 -13.75 -7.80
CA ILE A 314 6.92 -13.60 -8.81
C ILE A 314 6.62 -15.00 -9.35
N SER A 315 5.37 -15.45 -9.23
CA SER A 315 4.98 -16.81 -9.65
C SER A 315 4.90 -16.96 -11.18
N ILE A 316 4.61 -15.88 -11.89
CA ILE A 316 4.49 -15.88 -13.36
C ILE A 316 5.67 -15.10 -13.97
N ASP A 317 6.56 -15.82 -14.65
CA ASP A 317 7.65 -15.19 -15.40
C ASP A 317 7.07 -14.42 -16.61
N PRO A 318 7.30 -13.10 -16.73
CA PRO A 318 6.85 -12.31 -17.88
C PRO A 318 7.50 -12.69 -19.21
N ASN A 319 8.58 -13.49 -19.19
CA ASN A 319 9.34 -13.98 -20.34
C ASN A 319 9.60 -12.87 -21.40
N PRO A 320 10.43 -11.87 -21.12
CA PRO A 320 10.63 -10.72 -22.00
C PRO A 320 11.19 -11.10 -23.38
N ASN A 321 11.85 -12.26 -23.50
CA ASN A 321 12.42 -12.79 -24.74
C ASN A 321 11.51 -13.84 -25.39
N GLY A 322 10.29 -14.04 -24.88
CA GLY A 322 9.33 -15.00 -25.42
C GLY A 322 8.76 -14.58 -26.77
N VAL A 323 8.00 -15.48 -27.36
CA VAL A 323 7.34 -15.28 -28.67
C VAL A 323 6.42 -14.07 -28.62
N THR A 324 6.53 -13.18 -29.61
CA THR A 324 5.69 -11.97 -29.72
C THR A 324 4.68 -12.04 -30.86
N GLU A 325 4.98 -12.77 -31.95
CA GLU A 325 4.15 -12.90 -33.14
C GLU A 325 4.04 -14.36 -33.55
N THR A 326 2.92 -14.73 -34.15
CA THR A 326 2.63 -16.06 -34.67
C THR A 326 2.01 -15.96 -36.07
N GLU A 327 2.23 -16.97 -36.90
CA GLU A 327 1.65 -17.03 -38.25
C GLU A 327 0.14 -17.29 -38.21
N THR A 328 -0.30 -18.17 -37.32
CA THR A 328 -1.71 -18.44 -37.05
C THR A 328 -2.30 -17.44 -36.06
N LYS A 329 -3.62 -17.21 -36.12
CA LYS A 329 -4.34 -16.33 -35.22
C LYS A 329 -5.66 -16.94 -34.77
N GLY A 330 -5.93 -16.84 -33.48
CA GLY A 330 -7.20 -17.25 -32.91
C GLY A 330 -7.38 -18.75 -32.70
N TYR A 331 -6.30 -19.55 -32.74
CA TYR A 331 -6.35 -20.97 -32.36
C TYR A 331 -5.97 -21.17 -30.91
N LEU A 332 -6.77 -21.96 -30.19
CA LEU A 332 -6.53 -22.30 -28.80
C LEU A 332 -6.66 -23.80 -28.59
N SER A 333 -5.71 -24.43 -27.90
CA SER A 333 -5.76 -25.84 -27.52
C SER A 333 -5.37 -26.04 -26.05
N PHE A 334 -6.14 -26.87 -25.36
CA PHE A 334 -5.83 -27.43 -24.05
C PHE A 334 -5.43 -28.88 -24.24
N GLU A 335 -4.28 -29.27 -23.74
CA GLU A 335 -3.73 -30.63 -23.86
C GLU A 335 -3.45 -31.23 -22.48
N ASN A 336 -4.33 -32.13 -22.02
CA ASN A 336 -4.26 -32.83 -20.75
C ASN A 336 -4.03 -31.91 -19.53
N VAL A 337 -4.72 -30.77 -19.49
CA VAL A 337 -4.52 -29.73 -18.49
C VAL A 337 -5.10 -30.16 -17.14
N THR A 338 -4.25 -30.18 -16.13
CA THR A 338 -4.64 -30.30 -14.71
C THR A 338 -4.18 -29.03 -14.00
N PHE A 339 -5.06 -28.49 -13.15
CA PHE A 339 -4.76 -27.24 -12.45
C PHE A 339 -5.22 -27.31 -10.98
N ALA A 340 -4.31 -26.94 -10.10
CA ALA A 340 -4.57 -26.64 -8.69
C ALA A 340 -4.11 -25.22 -8.37
N TYR A 341 -4.80 -24.51 -7.49
CA TYR A 341 -4.33 -23.20 -7.03
C TYR A 341 -3.05 -23.35 -6.22
N PRO A 342 -2.14 -22.37 -6.28
CA PRO A 342 -0.93 -22.38 -5.47
C PRO A 342 -1.24 -22.55 -3.98
N GLY A 343 -0.58 -23.54 -3.34
CA GLY A 343 -0.85 -23.93 -1.95
C GLY A 343 -1.87 -25.05 -1.76
N GLU A 344 -2.64 -25.44 -2.78
CA GLU A 344 -3.67 -26.50 -2.75
C GLU A 344 -3.37 -27.61 -3.76
N THR A 345 -2.11 -27.97 -3.92
CA THR A 345 -1.64 -28.92 -4.95
C THR A 345 -2.24 -30.33 -4.84
N GLU A 346 -2.72 -30.73 -3.66
CA GLU A 346 -3.36 -32.04 -3.42
C GLU A 346 -4.83 -32.07 -3.86
N SER A 347 -5.44 -30.92 -4.18
CA SER A 347 -6.84 -30.79 -4.55
C SER A 347 -7.01 -30.02 -5.86
N PRO A 348 -6.69 -30.62 -7.02
CA PRO A 348 -6.86 -29.98 -8.30
C PRO A 348 -8.30 -29.54 -8.55
N VAL A 349 -8.46 -28.34 -9.13
CA VAL A 349 -9.76 -27.79 -9.52
C VAL A 349 -10.15 -28.22 -10.93
N LEU A 350 -9.15 -28.54 -11.78
CA LEU A 350 -9.34 -29.07 -13.13
C LEU A 350 -8.52 -30.34 -13.30
N HIS A 351 -9.13 -31.34 -13.91
CA HIS A 351 -8.55 -32.68 -14.12
C HIS A 351 -8.55 -33.05 -15.59
N ASN A 352 -7.37 -33.21 -16.19
CA ASN A 352 -7.16 -33.75 -17.53
C ASN A 352 -8.07 -33.11 -18.60
N ILE A 353 -8.16 -31.79 -18.62
CA ILE A 353 -8.96 -31.02 -19.57
C ILE A 353 -8.27 -30.96 -20.93
N SER A 354 -8.98 -31.42 -21.98
CA SER A 354 -8.48 -31.36 -23.36
C SER A 354 -9.62 -30.93 -24.29
N PHE A 355 -9.38 -29.85 -25.07
CA PHE A 355 -10.28 -29.35 -26.13
C PHE A 355 -9.50 -28.40 -27.04
N GLU A 356 -10.07 -28.09 -28.19
CA GLU A 356 -9.54 -27.09 -29.14
C GLU A 356 -10.63 -26.13 -29.60
N VAL A 357 -10.23 -24.90 -29.91
CA VAL A 357 -11.09 -23.85 -30.48
C VAL A 357 -10.41 -23.27 -31.69
N LYS A 358 -11.12 -23.21 -32.83
CA LYS A 358 -10.64 -22.66 -34.07
C LYS A 358 -11.09 -21.21 -34.27
N PRO A 359 -10.40 -20.42 -35.08
CA PRO A 359 -10.88 -19.09 -35.48
C PRO A 359 -12.32 -19.17 -36.02
N GLY A 360 -13.16 -18.23 -35.64
CA GLY A 360 -14.58 -18.18 -35.99
C GLY A 360 -15.48 -19.12 -35.19
N GLN A 361 -14.93 -20.00 -34.38
CA GLN A 361 -15.70 -20.95 -33.56
C GLN A 361 -16.07 -20.37 -32.20
N THR A 362 -17.28 -20.63 -31.75
CA THR A 362 -17.77 -20.31 -30.40
C THR A 362 -17.88 -21.56 -29.54
N ILE A 363 -17.12 -21.65 -28.47
CA ILE A 363 -17.24 -22.71 -27.47
C ILE A 363 -17.82 -22.15 -26.17
N ALA A 364 -18.81 -22.86 -25.63
CA ALA A 364 -19.44 -22.51 -24.38
C ALA A 364 -19.14 -23.53 -23.26
N PHE A 365 -18.97 -23.03 -22.05
CA PHE A 365 -18.76 -23.84 -20.85
C PHE A 365 -19.94 -23.68 -19.89
N ILE A 366 -20.54 -24.80 -19.48
CA ILE A 366 -21.64 -24.87 -18.53
C ILE A 366 -21.36 -25.91 -17.46
N GLY A 367 -21.96 -25.77 -16.29
CA GLY A 367 -21.83 -26.69 -15.16
C GLY A 367 -22.22 -26.00 -13.84
N SER A 368 -22.31 -26.77 -12.77
CA SER A 368 -22.63 -26.25 -11.44
C SER A 368 -21.63 -25.20 -10.95
N THR A 369 -22.03 -24.41 -9.95
CA THR A 369 -21.10 -23.51 -9.25
C THR A 369 -19.97 -24.33 -8.63
N GLY A 370 -18.74 -23.88 -8.76
CA GLY A 370 -17.56 -24.62 -8.28
C GLY A 370 -17.05 -25.73 -9.24
N SER A 371 -17.61 -25.89 -10.45
CA SER A 371 -17.14 -26.90 -11.42
C SER A 371 -15.83 -26.56 -12.15
N GLY A 372 -15.19 -25.40 -11.87
CA GLY A 372 -13.91 -25.02 -12.43
C GLY A 372 -13.97 -24.12 -13.69
N LYS A 373 -15.16 -23.65 -14.14
CA LYS A 373 -15.35 -22.86 -15.36
C LYS A 373 -14.49 -21.58 -15.42
N SER A 374 -14.59 -20.74 -14.38
CA SER A 374 -13.79 -19.49 -14.33
C SER A 374 -12.30 -19.77 -14.19
N SER A 375 -11.92 -20.80 -13.41
CA SER A 375 -10.52 -21.23 -13.31
C SER A 375 -9.95 -21.62 -14.67
N LEU A 376 -10.71 -22.36 -15.49
CA LEU A 376 -10.31 -22.77 -16.82
C LEU A 376 -9.99 -21.57 -17.74
N VAL A 377 -10.89 -20.59 -17.81
CA VAL A 377 -10.70 -19.44 -18.70
C VAL A 377 -9.63 -18.47 -18.21
N GLN A 378 -9.34 -18.43 -16.90
CA GLN A 378 -8.27 -17.61 -16.30
C GLN A 378 -6.86 -18.13 -16.63
N LEU A 379 -6.71 -19.41 -16.99
CA LEU A 379 -5.44 -19.97 -17.41
C LEU A 379 -5.00 -19.47 -18.80
N ILE A 380 -5.94 -19.09 -19.68
CA ILE A 380 -5.65 -18.66 -21.05
C ILE A 380 -4.81 -17.37 -21.10
N PRO A 381 -5.17 -16.28 -20.37
CA PRO A 381 -4.33 -15.08 -20.28
C PRO A 381 -3.13 -15.26 -19.33
N ARG A 382 -2.89 -16.50 -18.89
CA ARG A 382 -1.82 -16.86 -17.96
C ARG A 382 -1.88 -16.02 -16.68
N PHE A 383 -3.07 -16.02 -16.02
CA PHE A 383 -3.18 -15.48 -14.65
C PHE A 383 -2.60 -16.47 -13.64
N TYR A 384 -2.59 -17.75 -13.97
CA TYR A 384 -1.96 -18.85 -13.27
C TYR A 384 -1.30 -19.79 -14.31
N ASP A 385 -0.23 -20.48 -13.92
CA ASP A 385 0.34 -21.56 -14.72
C ASP A 385 -0.35 -22.89 -14.41
N VAL A 386 -0.42 -23.79 -15.39
CA VAL A 386 -1.00 -25.13 -15.23
C VAL A 386 -0.09 -26.02 -14.37
N THR A 387 -0.69 -26.93 -13.60
CA THR A 387 0.04 -27.91 -12.79
C THR A 387 0.61 -29.02 -13.68
N LEU A 388 -0.20 -29.54 -14.62
CA LEU A 388 0.20 -30.54 -15.60
C LEU A 388 -0.43 -30.20 -16.95
N GLY A 389 0.16 -30.69 -18.04
CA GLY A 389 -0.29 -30.41 -19.38
C GLY A 389 0.21 -29.09 -19.93
N LYS A 390 -0.43 -28.60 -20.99
CA LYS A 390 -0.10 -27.33 -21.65
C LYS A 390 -1.31 -26.69 -22.30
N ILE A 391 -1.22 -25.36 -22.44
CA ILE A 391 -2.21 -24.55 -23.17
C ILE A 391 -1.48 -23.90 -24.31
N LEU A 392 -1.96 -24.14 -25.54
CA LEU A 392 -1.37 -23.58 -26.74
C LEU A 392 -2.28 -22.48 -27.27
N VAL A 393 -1.72 -21.31 -27.51
CA VAL A 393 -2.33 -20.22 -28.25
C VAL A 393 -1.58 -20.11 -29.57
N ASP A 394 -2.30 -20.22 -30.71
CA ASP A 394 -1.70 -20.20 -32.04
C ASP A 394 -0.55 -21.22 -32.22
N GLY A 395 -0.66 -22.38 -31.56
CA GLY A 395 0.32 -23.46 -31.59
C GLY A 395 1.53 -23.31 -30.64
N VAL A 396 1.63 -22.20 -29.91
CA VAL A 396 2.72 -21.91 -28.99
C VAL A 396 2.22 -22.02 -27.53
N ASP A 397 2.99 -22.66 -26.65
CA ASP A 397 2.65 -22.75 -25.22
C ASP A 397 2.58 -21.33 -24.60
N VAL A 398 1.55 -21.07 -23.80
CA VAL A 398 1.37 -19.76 -23.13
C VAL A 398 2.57 -19.37 -22.26
N ARG A 399 3.38 -20.34 -21.81
CA ARG A 399 4.60 -20.11 -21.02
C ARG A 399 5.77 -19.62 -21.86
N ASP A 400 5.78 -19.92 -23.15
CA ASP A 400 6.84 -19.53 -24.09
C ASP A 400 6.60 -18.15 -24.72
N TYR A 401 5.42 -17.57 -24.52
CA TYR A 401 5.10 -16.22 -24.96
C TYR A 401 5.76 -15.15 -24.09
N ASN A 402 6.07 -14.01 -24.74
CA ASN A 402 6.11 -12.75 -24.03
C ASN A 402 4.70 -12.47 -23.47
N LEU A 403 4.59 -12.31 -22.14
CA LEU A 403 3.29 -12.22 -21.44
C LEU A 403 2.42 -11.06 -21.95
N LYS A 404 3.05 -9.93 -22.32
CA LYS A 404 2.34 -8.77 -22.87
C LYS A 404 1.79 -9.09 -24.28
N ALA A 405 2.56 -9.78 -25.11
CA ALA A 405 2.13 -10.20 -26.44
C ALA A 405 0.99 -11.22 -26.37
N LEU A 406 1.08 -12.23 -25.49
CA LEU A 406 -0.02 -13.17 -25.22
C LEU A 406 -1.32 -12.43 -24.86
N ARG A 407 -1.23 -11.55 -23.87
CA ARG A 407 -2.40 -10.79 -23.39
C ARG A 407 -2.95 -9.80 -24.41
N GLN A 408 -2.15 -9.33 -25.37
CA GLN A 408 -2.64 -8.52 -26.48
C GLN A 408 -3.58 -9.30 -27.41
N LYS A 409 -3.36 -10.60 -27.62
CA LYS A 409 -4.21 -11.49 -28.42
C LYS A 409 -5.55 -11.82 -27.77
N ILE A 410 -5.71 -11.59 -26.46
CA ILE A 410 -6.86 -12.04 -25.68
C ILE A 410 -7.68 -10.85 -25.19
N GLY A 411 -8.98 -10.86 -25.47
CA GLY A 411 -9.98 -9.94 -24.89
C GLY A 411 -10.71 -10.66 -23.76
N PHE A 412 -10.36 -10.38 -22.53
CA PHE A 412 -10.95 -11.00 -21.35
C PHE A 412 -12.01 -10.09 -20.72
N ILE A 413 -13.24 -10.59 -20.62
CA ILE A 413 -14.36 -9.90 -19.98
C ILE A 413 -14.72 -10.66 -18.70
N PRO A 414 -14.35 -10.12 -17.52
CA PRO A 414 -14.55 -10.82 -16.25
C PRO A 414 -16.03 -10.80 -15.83
N GLN A 415 -16.39 -11.74 -14.97
CA GLN A 415 -17.72 -11.85 -14.36
C GLN A 415 -18.14 -10.55 -13.65
N LYS A 416 -17.24 -9.97 -12.85
CA LYS A 416 -17.43 -8.67 -12.20
C LYS A 416 -16.79 -7.57 -13.00
N SER A 417 -17.59 -6.79 -13.71
CA SER A 417 -17.11 -5.67 -14.51
C SER A 417 -16.47 -4.59 -13.63
N LEU A 418 -15.19 -4.30 -13.87
CA LEU A 418 -14.46 -3.22 -13.23
C LEU A 418 -14.25 -2.07 -14.21
N LEU A 419 -14.68 -0.87 -13.79
CA LEU A 419 -14.45 0.39 -14.51
C LEU A 419 -13.56 1.29 -13.66
N PHE A 420 -12.67 2.01 -14.31
CA PHE A 420 -11.77 2.94 -13.67
C PHE A 420 -12.41 4.33 -13.58
N THR A 421 -12.03 5.10 -12.57
CA THR A 421 -12.38 6.51 -12.47
C THR A 421 -11.81 7.26 -13.68
N GLY A 422 -12.63 8.08 -14.32
CA GLY A 422 -12.29 8.80 -15.56
C GLY A 422 -13.47 8.87 -16.49
N THR A 423 -13.26 9.17 -17.78
CA THR A 423 -14.36 9.24 -18.75
C THR A 423 -14.79 7.86 -19.26
N ILE A 424 -15.96 7.76 -19.86
CA ILE A 424 -16.39 6.55 -20.60
C ILE A 424 -15.38 6.27 -21.70
N GLY A 425 -14.95 7.30 -22.44
CA GLY A 425 -13.98 7.19 -23.52
C GLY A 425 -12.63 6.62 -23.04
N ASP A 426 -12.11 7.09 -21.89
CA ASP A 426 -10.88 6.56 -21.29
C ASP A 426 -11.02 5.08 -20.95
N ASN A 427 -12.14 4.69 -20.37
CA ASN A 427 -12.43 3.30 -20.03
C ASN A 427 -12.48 2.39 -21.25
N LEU A 428 -13.02 2.85 -22.37
CA LEU A 428 -13.03 2.07 -23.63
C LEU A 428 -11.63 2.00 -24.26
N ARG A 429 -10.86 3.11 -24.22
CA ARG A 429 -9.48 3.16 -24.73
C ARG A 429 -8.50 2.28 -23.96
N TYR A 430 -8.87 1.78 -22.78
CA TYR A 430 -8.10 0.70 -22.14
C TYR A 430 -7.94 -0.54 -23.02
N GLY A 431 -8.89 -0.81 -23.92
CA GLY A 431 -8.78 -1.88 -24.91
C GLY A 431 -7.76 -1.56 -26.00
N LYS A 432 -7.74 -0.31 -26.47
CA LYS A 432 -6.83 0.20 -27.51
C LYS A 432 -6.62 1.71 -27.27
N TRP A 433 -5.44 2.06 -26.78
CA TRP A 433 -5.14 3.43 -26.34
C TRP A 433 -5.38 4.52 -27.36
N ASN A 434 -5.04 4.25 -28.63
CA ASN A 434 -5.19 5.17 -29.74
C ASN A 434 -6.48 4.94 -30.55
N ALA A 435 -7.52 4.37 -29.92
CA ALA A 435 -8.80 4.16 -30.58
C ALA A 435 -9.45 5.51 -30.96
N SER A 436 -9.87 5.61 -32.22
CA SER A 436 -10.61 6.75 -32.75
C SER A 436 -12.04 6.78 -32.20
N GLU A 437 -12.69 7.94 -32.23
CA GLU A 437 -14.10 8.06 -31.82
C GLU A 437 -15.01 7.11 -32.61
N GLY A 438 -14.76 6.94 -33.90
CA GLY A 438 -15.52 6.00 -34.74
C GLY A 438 -15.35 4.53 -34.31
N GLU A 439 -14.17 4.14 -33.80
CA GLU A 439 -13.96 2.80 -33.23
C GLU A 439 -14.70 2.66 -31.88
N LEU A 440 -14.72 3.70 -31.05
CA LEU A 440 -15.49 3.71 -29.80
C LEU A 440 -16.99 3.62 -30.09
N GLU A 441 -17.49 4.39 -31.06
CA GLU A 441 -18.88 4.37 -31.48
C GLU A 441 -19.31 2.99 -31.97
N LYS A 442 -18.50 2.36 -32.86
CA LYS A 442 -18.77 1.03 -33.39
C LYS A 442 -18.79 -0.02 -32.27
N ALA A 443 -17.83 0.02 -31.35
CA ALA A 443 -17.77 -0.93 -30.24
C ALA A 443 -18.94 -0.74 -29.25
N SER A 444 -19.34 0.49 -29.02
CA SER A 444 -20.50 0.83 -28.18
C SER A 444 -21.82 0.38 -28.80
N ASP A 445 -21.93 0.46 -30.12
CA ASP A 445 -23.09 -0.05 -30.85
C ASP A 445 -23.18 -1.58 -30.78
N ILE A 446 -22.07 -2.29 -30.98
CA ILE A 446 -21.99 -3.76 -30.86
C ILE A 446 -22.35 -4.22 -29.45
N SER A 447 -21.80 -3.57 -28.43
CA SER A 447 -22.05 -3.91 -27.02
C SER A 447 -23.40 -3.43 -26.50
N GLN A 448 -24.24 -2.81 -27.32
CA GLN A 448 -25.51 -2.19 -26.94
C GLN A 448 -25.35 -1.07 -25.87
N ALA A 449 -24.17 -0.44 -25.81
CA ALA A 449 -23.87 0.63 -24.88
C ALA A 449 -24.20 2.03 -25.44
N ARG A 450 -24.31 2.15 -26.77
CA ARG A 450 -24.47 3.43 -27.49
C ARG A 450 -25.66 4.25 -26.98
N GLU A 451 -26.82 3.65 -26.78
CA GLU A 451 -28.05 4.34 -26.40
C GLU A 451 -27.87 5.07 -25.05
N PHE A 452 -27.37 4.37 -24.01
CA PHE A 452 -27.21 5.01 -22.71
C PHE A 452 -26.03 5.99 -22.67
N ILE A 453 -25.00 5.80 -23.52
CA ILE A 453 -23.90 6.77 -23.65
C ILE A 453 -24.44 8.06 -24.28
N HIS A 454 -25.23 7.96 -25.34
CA HIS A 454 -25.79 9.10 -26.06
C HIS A 454 -26.93 9.81 -25.28
N SER A 455 -27.57 9.13 -24.32
CA SER A 455 -28.53 9.78 -23.41
C SER A 455 -27.87 10.72 -22.41
N ARG A 456 -26.54 10.66 -22.25
CA ARG A 456 -25.77 11.60 -21.42
C ARG A 456 -25.35 12.80 -22.26
N SER A 457 -25.39 14.01 -21.66
CA SER A 457 -25.00 15.25 -22.32
C SER A 457 -23.55 15.22 -22.83
N GLU A 458 -22.65 14.67 -22.00
CA GLU A 458 -21.21 14.59 -22.28
C GLU A 458 -20.80 13.37 -23.11
N ARG A 459 -21.71 12.42 -23.37
CA ARG A 459 -21.48 11.18 -24.14
C ARG A 459 -20.24 10.42 -23.66
N TYR A 460 -19.20 10.30 -24.51
CA TYR A 460 -17.95 9.59 -24.19
C TYR A 460 -17.09 10.33 -23.15
N GLU A 461 -17.29 11.64 -22.97
CA GLU A 461 -16.62 12.44 -21.95
C GLU A 461 -17.34 12.39 -20.60
N ALA A 462 -18.48 11.71 -20.49
CA ALA A 462 -19.21 11.54 -19.24
C ALA A 462 -18.34 10.81 -18.20
N PHE A 463 -18.25 11.40 -17.00
CA PHE A 463 -17.38 10.93 -15.93
C PHE A 463 -17.94 9.71 -15.21
N LEU A 464 -17.09 8.74 -14.96
CA LEU A 464 -17.35 7.54 -14.17
C LEU A 464 -16.66 7.64 -12.83
N GLU A 465 -17.43 7.41 -11.77
CA GLU A 465 -16.91 7.29 -10.41
C GLU A 465 -16.15 5.97 -10.21
N GLU A 466 -15.49 5.83 -9.07
CA GLU A 466 -14.73 4.62 -8.71
C GLU A 466 -15.61 3.36 -8.83
N GLY A 467 -15.09 2.39 -9.57
CA GLY A 467 -15.81 1.14 -9.87
C GLY A 467 -17.08 1.34 -10.68
N GLY A 468 -17.28 2.53 -11.31
CA GLY A 468 -18.48 2.88 -12.05
C GLY A 468 -19.73 2.92 -11.16
N SER A 469 -19.64 3.37 -9.90
CA SER A 469 -20.74 3.38 -8.92
C SER A 469 -21.99 4.12 -9.41
N ASN A 470 -21.81 5.07 -10.33
CA ASN A 470 -22.88 5.84 -10.99
C ASN A 470 -23.50 5.14 -12.23
N LEU A 471 -23.25 3.83 -12.41
CA LEU A 471 -23.83 3.01 -13.48
C LEU A 471 -24.56 1.79 -12.92
N SER A 472 -25.59 1.32 -13.66
CA SER A 472 -26.23 0.03 -13.39
C SER A 472 -25.31 -1.14 -13.72
N GLY A 473 -25.56 -2.32 -13.15
CA GLY A 473 -24.76 -3.53 -13.43
C GLY A 473 -24.70 -3.87 -14.92
N GLY A 474 -25.82 -3.81 -15.62
CA GLY A 474 -25.89 -4.06 -17.07
C GLY A 474 -25.16 -3.00 -17.90
N GLN A 475 -25.13 -1.72 -17.47
CA GLN A 475 -24.34 -0.67 -18.14
C GLN A 475 -22.85 -0.92 -17.97
N LYS A 476 -22.39 -1.29 -16.77
CA LYS A 476 -20.98 -1.68 -16.52
C LYS A 476 -20.55 -2.83 -17.39
N GLN A 477 -21.39 -3.85 -17.51
CA GLN A 477 -21.13 -5.03 -18.30
C GLN A 477 -20.99 -4.68 -19.77
N ARG A 478 -21.91 -3.87 -20.33
CA ARG A 478 -21.87 -3.43 -21.72
C ARG A 478 -20.61 -2.60 -22.03
N LEU A 479 -20.15 -1.74 -21.13
CA LEU A 479 -18.88 -1.02 -21.27
C LEU A 479 -17.67 -1.96 -21.21
N SER A 480 -17.70 -2.97 -20.35
CA SER A 480 -16.62 -3.97 -20.26
C SER A 480 -16.52 -4.79 -21.56
N ILE A 481 -17.66 -5.15 -22.15
CA ILE A 481 -17.71 -5.80 -23.48
C ILE A 481 -17.22 -4.84 -24.57
N ALA A 482 -17.68 -3.57 -24.57
CA ALA A 482 -17.21 -2.57 -25.54
C ALA A 482 -15.69 -2.42 -25.50
N ARG A 483 -15.07 -2.39 -24.32
CA ARG A 483 -13.62 -2.35 -24.12
C ARG A 483 -12.90 -3.49 -24.83
N ALA A 484 -13.43 -4.71 -24.72
CA ALA A 484 -12.87 -5.87 -25.42
C ALA A 484 -13.08 -5.81 -26.93
N VAL A 485 -14.23 -5.29 -27.40
CA VAL A 485 -14.53 -5.10 -28.82
C VAL A 485 -13.62 -4.03 -29.46
N VAL A 486 -13.33 -2.93 -28.74
CA VAL A 486 -12.36 -1.90 -29.21
C VAL A 486 -10.99 -2.50 -29.46
N LYS A 487 -10.58 -3.45 -28.62
CA LYS A 487 -9.27 -4.12 -28.71
C LYS A 487 -9.11 -4.97 -29.97
N ARG A 488 -10.19 -5.59 -30.48
CA ARG A 488 -10.20 -6.57 -31.60
C ARG A 488 -9.19 -7.69 -31.41
N PRO A 489 -9.29 -8.47 -30.33
CA PRO A 489 -8.39 -9.56 -30.04
C PRO A 489 -8.63 -10.77 -30.97
N ASP A 490 -7.64 -11.68 -31.04
CA ASP A 490 -7.75 -12.96 -31.74
C ASP A 490 -8.61 -13.99 -30.94
N ILE A 491 -8.73 -13.82 -29.64
CA ILE A 491 -9.50 -14.69 -28.74
C ILE A 491 -10.34 -13.84 -27.80
N TYR A 492 -11.65 -14.04 -27.79
CA TYR A 492 -12.58 -13.42 -26.82
C TYR A 492 -12.94 -14.41 -25.71
N ILE A 493 -12.88 -13.97 -24.47
CA ILE A 493 -13.27 -14.75 -23.30
C ILE A 493 -14.32 -13.98 -22.51
N PHE A 494 -15.51 -14.56 -22.39
CA PHE A 494 -16.64 -14.02 -21.62
C PHE A 494 -16.84 -14.89 -20.37
N ASP A 495 -16.40 -14.44 -19.21
CA ASP A 495 -16.61 -15.15 -17.94
C ASP A 495 -17.90 -14.66 -17.29
N ASP A 496 -19.01 -15.38 -17.53
CA ASP A 496 -20.38 -15.10 -17.04
C ASP A 496 -20.84 -13.64 -17.30
N SER A 497 -20.36 -13.07 -18.41
CA SER A 497 -20.47 -11.62 -18.67
C SER A 497 -21.84 -11.20 -19.21
N PHE A 498 -22.77 -12.12 -19.42
CA PHE A 498 -24.13 -11.85 -19.94
C PHE A 498 -25.21 -11.91 -18.83
N SER A 499 -24.86 -12.39 -17.64
CA SER A 499 -25.82 -12.65 -16.56
C SER A 499 -26.56 -11.42 -16.04
N ALA A 500 -25.93 -10.24 -16.12
CA ALA A 500 -26.53 -8.96 -15.67
C ALA A 500 -27.34 -8.25 -16.77
N LEU A 501 -27.45 -8.84 -17.98
CA LEU A 501 -28.22 -8.30 -19.09
C LEU A 501 -29.63 -8.90 -19.13
N ASP A 502 -30.60 -8.10 -19.59
CA ASP A 502 -31.92 -8.59 -19.95
C ASP A 502 -31.86 -9.44 -21.23
N TYR A 503 -32.83 -10.33 -21.40
CA TYR A 503 -32.84 -11.29 -22.51
C TYR A 503 -32.79 -10.65 -23.91
N LYS A 504 -33.45 -9.50 -24.08
CA LYS A 504 -33.49 -8.79 -25.38
C LYS A 504 -32.15 -8.19 -25.71
N THR A 505 -31.54 -7.50 -24.76
CA THR A 505 -30.19 -6.89 -24.90
C THR A 505 -29.13 -7.98 -25.11
N ASP A 506 -29.17 -9.09 -24.34
CA ASP A 506 -28.26 -10.24 -24.52
C ASP A 506 -28.35 -10.83 -25.93
N ALA A 507 -29.57 -11.11 -26.43
CA ALA A 507 -29.76 -11.67 -27.76
C ALA A 507 -29.26 -10.74 -28.88
N GLN A 508 -29.54 -9.44 -28.79
CA GLN A 508 -29.09 -8.44 -29.76
C GLN A 508 -27.57 -8.28 -29.75
N LEU A 509 -26.98 -8.22 -28.57
CA LEU A 509 -25.54 -8.10 -28.39
C LEU A 509 -24.81 -9.31 -29.00
N ARG A 510 -25.25 -10.55 -28.71
CA ARG A 510 -24.64 -11.76 -29.27
C ARG A 510 -24.76 -11.83 -30.80
N LYS A 511 -25.89 -11.40 -31.35
CA LYS A 511 -26.06 -11.32 -32.79
C LYS A 511 -25.04 -10.39 -33.45
N ARG A 512 -24.85 -9.17 -32.90
CA ARG A 512 -23.87 -8.19 -33.41
C ARG A 512 -22.43 -8.61 -33.12
N LEU A 513 -22.18 -9.25 -31.98
CA LEU A 513 -20.86 -9.76 -31.61
C LEU A 513 -20.38 -10.79 -32.64
N LYS A 514 -21.25 -11.67 -33.10
CA LYS A 514 -20.94 -12.67 -34.13
C LYS A 514 -20.42 -12.06 -35.45
N GLU A 515 -20.85 -10.84 -35.80
CA GLU A 515 -20.39 -10.13 -37.00
C GLU A 515 -18.91 -9.69 -36.91
N VAL A 516 -18.40 -9.46 -35.70
CA VAL A 516 -17.02 -8.97 -35.46
C VAL A 516 -16.09 -10.04 -34.94
N THR A 517 -16.59 -11.23 -34.65
CA THR A 517 -15.80 -12.37 -34.14
C THR A 517 -15.65 -13.49 -35.17
N GLN A 518 -15.93 -13.23 -36.45
CA GLN A 518 -15.87 -14.26 -37.53
C GLN A 518 -14.47 -14.88 -37.68
N ASP A 519 -13.42 -14.08 -37.42
CA ASP A 519 -12.02 -14.50 -37.51
C ASP A 519 -11.38 -14.75 -36.15
N ALA A 520 -12.14 -14.71 -35.05
CA ALA A 520 -11.64 -14.87 -33.70
C ALA A 520 -12.25 -16.10 -32.99
N ALA A 521 -11.51 -16.73 -32.10
CA ALA A 521 -12.06 -17.74 -31.21
C ALA A 521 -12.88 -17.09 -30.11
N VAL A 522 -14.04 -17.65 -29.80
CA VAL A 522 -14.93 -17.13 -28.74
C VAL A 522 -15.18 -18.21 -27.68
N LEU A 523 -14.86 -17.87 -26.43
CA LEU A 523 -15.14 -18.71 -25.28
C LEU A 523 -16.17 -18.02 -24.37
N ILE A 524 -17.25 -18.72 -24.05
CA ILE A 524 -18.35 -18.21 -23.23
C ILE A 524 -18.52 -19.13 -22.01
N VAL A 525 -18.23 -18.63 -20.84
CA VAL A 525 -18.68 -19.25 -19.59
C VAL A 525 -20.04 -18.68 -19.27
N ALA A 526 -21.05 -19.55 -19.10
CA ALA A 526 -22.39 -19.12 -18.76
C ALA A 526 -23.04 -20.05 -17.74
N GLN A 527 -23.97 -19.48 -16.98
CA GLN A 527 -24.87 -20.21 -16.09
C GLN A 527 -26.24 -20.45 -16.74
N ARG A 528 -26.59 -19.67 -17.78
CA ARG A 528 -27.88 -19.76 -18.49
C ARG A 528 -27.73 -20.53 -19.81
N VAL A 529 -28.54 -21.56 -19.98
CA VAL A 529 -28.58 -22.36 -21.22
C VAL A 529 -29.00 -21.50 -22.41
N GLY A 530 -29.93 -20.56 -22.25
CA GLY A 530 -30.34 -19.64 -23.30
C GLY A 530 -29.22 -18.78 -23.88
N THR A 531 -28.15 -18.53 -23.13
CA THR A 531 -26.98 -17.78 -23.60
C THR A 531 -26.10 -18.61 -24.52
N ILE A 532 -26.05 -19.93 -24.34
CA ILE A 532 -25.08 -20.83 -25.00
C ILE A 532 -25.68 -21.79 -26.00
N MET A 533 -27.00 -21.87 -26.11
CA MET A 533 -27.68 -22.87 -26.98
C MET A 533 -27.30 -22.77 -28.46
N ASN A 534 -26.81 -21.63 -28.92
CA ASN A 534 -26.36 -21.40 -30.28
C ASN A 534 -24.83 -21.45 -30.46
N ALA A 535 -24.08 -21.92 -29.46
CA ALA A 535 -22.64 -22.15 -29.56
C ALA A 535 -22.37 -23.35 -30.49
N ASP A 536 -21.26 -23.29 -31.24
CA ASP A 536 -20.83 -24.37 -32.12
C ASP A 536 -20.50 -25.64 -31.35
N GLN A 537 -20.02 -25.49 -30.12
CA GLN A 537 -19.78 -26.59 -29.18
C GLN A 537 -20.04 -26.12 -27.73
N ILE A 538 -20.69 -26.97 -26.98
CA ILE A 538 -20.90 -26.79 -25.54
C ILE A 538 -20.11 -27.88 -24.79
N ILE A 539 -19.34 -27.47 -23.80
CA ILE A 539 -18.58 -28.34 -22.89
C ILE A 539 -19.25 -28.29 -21.53
N VAL A 540 -19.68 -29.46 -21.03
CA VAL A 540 -20.28 -29.61 -19.71
C VAL A 540 -19.18 -29.97 -18.72
N LEU A 541 -18.97 -29.10 -17.73
CA LEU A 541 -17.99 -29.31 -16.66
C LEU A 541 -18.69 -29.75 -15.37
N ASN A 542 -18.19 -30.80 -14.75
CA ASN A 542 -18.61 -31.25 -13.42
C ASN A 542 -17.40 -31.65 -12.59
N LYS A 543 -17.24 -31.06 -11.41
CA LYS A 543 -16.13 -31.35 -10.46
C LYS A 543 -14.75 -31.33 -11.15
N GLY A 544 -14.51 -30.36 -12.01
CA GLY A 544 -13.22 -30.18 -12.70
C GLY A 544 -12.98 -31.07 -13.92
N GLU A 545 -13.94 -31.89 -14.33
CA GLU A 545 -13.83 -32.80 -15.48
C GLU A 545 -14.84 -32.45 -16.58
N ILE A 546 -14.50 -32.76 -17.84
CA ILE A 546 -15.43 -32.68 -18.97
C ILE A 546 -16.30 -33.93 -18.97
N VAL A 547 -17.59 -33.75 -18.66
CA VAL A 547 -18.56 -34.85 -18.62
C VAL A 547 -19.50 -34.90 -19.82
N GLY A 548 -19.42 -33.91 -20.72
CA GLY A 548 -20.19 -33.88 -21.95
C GLY A 548 -19.63 -32.86 -22.93
N ARG A 549 -19.73 -33.16 -24.23
CA ARG A 549 -19.30 -32.30 -25.34
C ARG A 549 -20.23 -32.50 -26.52
N GLY A 550 -20.73 -31.41 -27.10
CA GLY A 550 -21.61 -31.44 -28.27
C GLY A 550 -22.39 -30.16 -28.46
N THR A 551 -23.31 -30.15 -29.42
CA THR A 551 -24.30 -29.08 -29.60
C THR A 551 -25.40 -29.16 -28.52
N HIS A 552 -26.21 -28.11 -28.45
CA HIS A 552 -27.36 -28.11 -27.55
C HIS A 552 -28.27 -29.33 -27.77
N GLN A 553 -28.60 -29.68 -29.02
CA GLN A 553 -29.48 -30.79 -29.32
C GLN A 553 -28.88 -32.16 -28.94
N GLU A 554 -27.60 -32.36 -29.24
CA GLU A 554 -26.88 -33.58 -28.89
C GLU A 554 -26.79 -33.77 -27.36
N LEU A 555 -26.49 -32.72 -26.63
CA LEU A 555 -26.39 -32.78 -25.16
C LEU A 555 -27.76 -32.97 -24.48
N MET A 556 -28.81 -32.37 -25.02
CA MET A 556 -30.20 -32.63 -24.54
C MET A 556 -30.59 -34.08 -24.73
N ALA A 557 -30.12 -34.75 -25.76
CA ALA A 557 -30.40 -36.16 -26.01
C ALA A 557 -29.52 -37.12 -25.19
N SER A 558 -28.22 -36.79 -25.01
CA SER A 558 -27.20 -37.74 -24.53
C SER A 558 -26.69 -37.47 -23.11
N ASN A 559 -26.78 -36.22 -22.58
CA ASN A 559 -26.17 -35.85 -21.33
C ASN A 559 -27.20 -35.50 -20.25
N GLU A 560 -27.27 -36.31 -19.20
CA GLU A 560 -28.21 -36.13 -18.10
C GLU A 560 -27.98 -34.83 -17.32
N ILE A 561 -26.72 -34.51 -17.00
CA ILE A 561 -26.34 -33.29 -16.26
C ILE A 561 -26.74 -32.03 -17.02
N TYR A 562 -26.51 -32.01 -18.34
CA TYR A 562 -26.90 -30.87 -19.17
C TYR A 562 -28.41 -30.71 -19.24
N ARG A 563 -29.13 -31.82 -19.37
CA ARG A 563 -30.60 -31.86 -19.42
C ARG A 563 -31.22 -31.38 -18.11
N ASP A 564 -30.65 -31.76 -16.99
CA ASP A 564 -31.12 -31.32 -15.66
C ASP A 564 -30.95 -29.81 -15.48
N ILE A 565 -29.78 -29.27 -15.90
CA ILE A 565 -29.53 -27.82 -15.88
C ILE A 565 -30.53 -27.10 -16.80
N ALA A 566 -30.77 -27.59 -18.00
CA ALA A 566 -31.70 -26.99 -18.96
C ALA A 566 -33.16 -27.03 -18.46
N ASN A 567 -33.62 -28.19 -17.96
CA ASN A 567 -34.96 -28.35 -17.47
C ASN A 567 -35.24 -27.53 -16.20
N SER A 568 -34.27 -27.38 -15.32
CA SER A 568 -34.43 -26.55 -14.13
C SER A 568 -34.67 -25.08 -14.49
N GLN A 569 -34.00 -24.59 -15.54
CA GLN A 569 -34.15 -23.22 -16.02
C GLN A 569 -35.42 -22.96 -16.80
N LEU A 570 -35.90 -23.95 -17.56
CA LEU A 570 -37.18 -23.88 -18.26
C LEU A 570 -38.37 -23.88 -17.31
N LYS A 571 -38.31 -24.69 -16.25
CA LYS A 571 -39.34 -24.67 -15.18
C LYS A 571 -39.38 -23.33 -14.45
N GLN A 572 -38.25 -22.74 -14.17
CA GLN A 572 -38.14 -21.41 -13.54
C GLN A 572 -38.79 -20.34 -14.44
N ALA A 573 -38.49 -20.35 -15.74
CA ALA A 573 -39.02 -19.38 -16.69
C ALA A 573 -40.56 -19.47 -16.82
N SER A 574 -41.14 -20.69 -16.82
CA SER A 574 -42.59 -20.87 -16.85
C SER A 574 -43.31 -20.42 -15.55
N LEU A 575 -42.67 -20.60 -14.39
CA LEU A 575 -43.18 -20.11 -13.10
C LEU A 575 -43.11 -18.58 -13.00
N ASP A 576 -42.07 -17.95 -13.58
CA ASP A 576 -41.95 -16.50 -13.61
C ASP A 576 -42.95 -15.85 -14.58
N GLU A 577 -43.32 -16.52 -15.69
CA GLU A 577 -44.39 -16.08 -16.59
C GLU A 577 -45.80 -16.23 -15.97
N GLU A 578 -46.06 -17.27 -15.17
CA GLU A 578 -47.32 -17.44 -14.44
C GLU A 578 -47.48 -16.47 -13.25
N ALA A 579 -46.38 -15.89 -12.76
CA ALA A 579 -46.39 -14.95 -11.63
C ALA A 579 -46.50 -13.45 -12.04
N MET A 580 -46.39 -13.14 -13.35
CA MET A 580 -46.62 -11.81 -13.91
C MET A 580 -48.03 -11.63 -14.44
#